data_e23cd4dcc13eb87c5f727312f31b602d
#
_entry.id   e23cd4dcc13eb87c5f727312f31b602d
#
_cell.length_a   1.000
_cell.length_b   1.000
_cell.length_c   1.000
_cell.angle_alpha   90.00
_cell.angle_beta   90.00
_cell.angle_gamma   90.00
#
_symmetry.space_group_name_H-M   'P 1'
#
loop_
_entity.id
_entity.type
_entity.pdbx_description
1 polymer ?
#
loop_
_entity_poly.entity_id
_entity_poly.type
_entity_poly.pdbx_seq_one_letter_code
_entity_poly.pdbx_strand_id
1 'polypeptide(L)'
;MNARTFPHPPQPLTDGTAPILAGFECGRLHWNGHDLLHSTAHLPHAAMPHHYAVAREQGVAGARDGLSWRHDIGARVNAVPQGFPVIWDLVHFDAPPRPVQHAVACCQALGPDAWAIAVNEPSVGRRVSGMTPGRATDMALRMMATAACLPVRPRFATCDPFHHLHPSVFKATDRLVASGHVDMVGVNYYPHHAAEPLHRILRAVADRYRLPVMIAETGWHDGLRAAHRRFPHVRDRWDWLAHVQAEIALSGVPVAGLCWYPWLDMPAWDDPAHGRWPCGWPGRQA
;
A
#
# COMPACT_ATOMS: atom_id res chain seq x y z
N MET A 1 -23.62 -9.39 10.37
CA MET A 1 -22.86 -8.83 9.23
C MET A 1 -21.62 -9.70 9.05
N ASN A 2 -21.53 -10.42 7.92
CA ASN A 2 -20.44 -11.38 7.74
C ASN A 2 -19.13 -10.65 7.43
N ALA A 3 -18.10 -10.95 8.21
CA ALA A 3 -16.76 -10.44 8.07
C ALA A 3 -16.23 -10.67 6.64
N ARG A 4 -15.72 -9.61 6.05
CA ARG A 4 -15.08 -9.60 4.73
C ARG A 4 -13.61 -9.86 4.94
N THR A 5 -13.20 -11.10 4.89
CA THR A 5 -11.85 -11.53 5.28
C THR A 5 -11.05 -11.99 4.08
N PHE A 6 -9.76 -11.63 4.05
CA PHE A 6 -8.76 -12.57 3.59
C PHE A 6 -8.63 -13.61 4.70
N PRO A 7 -9.16 -14.80 4.58
CA PRO A 7 -9.01 -15.82 5.63
C PRO A 7 -7.55 -16.20 5.83
N HIS A 8 -6.73 -16.02 4.79
CA HIS A 8 -5.27 -16.13 4.77
C HIS A 8 -4.69 -15.03 3.89
N PRO A 9 -3.39 -14.64 4.05
CA PRO A 9 -2.74 -13.83 3.04
C PRO A 9 -2.95 -14.51 1.69
N PRO A 10 -3.18 -13.76 0.58
CA PRO A 10 -3.31 -14.36 -0.72
C PRO A 10 -2.16 -15.35 -0.93
N GLN A 11 -2.48 -16.58 -1.31
CA GLN A 11 -1.44 -17.58 -1.55
C GLN A 11 -0.72 -17.21 -2.85
N PRO A 12 0.62 -17.35 -2.91
CA PRO A 12 1.35 -17.22 -4.15
C PRO A 12 0.73 -18.13 -5.21
N LEU A 13 0.69 -17.67 -6.45
CA LEU A 13 0.23 -18.50 -7.55
C LEU A 13 1.20 -19.67 -7.76
N THR A 14 0.72 -20.75 -8.33
CA THR A 14 1.49 -22.00 -8.52
C THR A 14 2.70 -21.84 -9.42
N ASP A 15 2.73 -20.78 -10.24
CA ASP A 15 3.86 -20.40 -11.11
C ASP A 15 4.90 -19.50 -10.42
N GLY A 16 4.76 -19.25 -9.12
CA GLY A 16 5.65 -18.38 -8.34
C GLY A 16 5.41 -16.90 -8.50
N THR A 17 4.36 -16.49 -9.22
CA THR A 17 3.95 -15.08 -9.32
C THR A 17 3.06 -14.67 -8.15
N ALA A 18 2.97 -13.36 -7.89
CA ALA A 18 2.10 -12.81 -6.85
C ALA A 18 0.74 -12.40 -7.41
N PRO A 19 -0.37 -12.65 -6.69
CA PRO A 19 -1.67 -12.13 -7.06
C PRO A 19 -1.67 -10.60 -7.07
N ILE A 20 -2.33 -10.01 -8.07
CA ILE A 20 -2.39 -8.56 -8.25
C ILE A 20 -3.47 -7.97 -7.34
N LEU A 21 -3.16 -6.86 -6.69
CA LEU A 21 -4.09 -6.03 -5.92
C LEU A 21 -4.19 -4.64 -6.56
N ALA A 22 -5.38 -4.05 -6.53
CA ALA A 22 -5.60 -2.69 -7.01
C ALA A 22 -5.26 -1.67 -5.90
N GLY A 23 -4.37 -0.73 -6.16
CA GLY A 23 -4.00 0.34 -5.24
C GLY A 23 -4.91 1.54 -5.38
N PHE A 24 -5.95 1.63 -4.56
CA PHE A 24 -6.89 2.74 -4.58
C PHE A 24 -6.51 3.86 -3.62
N GLU A 25 -5.88 3.59 -2.57
CA GLU A 25 -5.45 4.46 -1.47
C GLU A 25 -6.02 5.89 -1.50
N CYS A 26 -6.63 6.34 -0.44
CA CYS A 26 -7.22 7.68 -0.35
C CYS A 26 -6.40 8.60 0.57
N GLY A 27 -5.26 9.07 0.07
CA GLY A 27 -4.38 9.95 0.81
C GLY A 27 -4.47 11.41 0.36
N ARG A 28 -4.11 12.33 1.25
CA ARG A 28 -3.82 13.72 0.93
C ARG A 28 -2.38 14.01 1.33
N LEU A 29 -1.61 14.53 0.41
CA LEU A 29 -0.22 14.92 0.64
C LEU A 29 -0.08 16.44 0.46
N HIS A 30 0.45 17.13 1.46
CA HIS A 30 0.92 18.50 1.28
C HIS A 30 2.39 18.48 0.82
N TRP A 31 2.65 18.87 -0.41
CA TRP A 31 3.95 18.80 -1.03
C TRP A 31 4.26 20.05 -1.85
N ASN A 32 5.42 20.68 -1.63
CA ASN A 32 5.87 21.89 -2.34
C ASN A 32 4.83 23.01 -2.39
N GLY A 33 4.07 23.20 -1.31
CA GLY A 33 3.03 24.23 -1.24
C GLY A 33 1.69 23.86 -1.88
N HIS A 34 1.56 22.63 -2.39
CA HIS A 34 0.33 22.14 -3.01
C HIS A 34 -0.31 21.02 -2.18
N ASP A 35 -1.63 21.01 -2.12
CA ASP A 35 -2.42 19.90 -1.60
C ASP A 35 -2.67 18.90 -2.74
N LEU A 36 -1.99 17.76 -2.67
CA LEU A 36 -2.14 16.69 -3.63
C LEU A 36 -3.15 15.66 -3.10
N LEU A 37 -4.17 15.38 -3.89
CA LEU A 37 -5.11 14.29 -3.62
C LEU A 37 -4.63 13.05 -4.36
N HIS A 38 -4.23 12.04 -3.58
CA HIS A 38 -3.77 10.78 -4.14
C HIS A 38 -4.94 9.95 -4.65
N SER A 39 -4.71 9.30 -5.79
CA SER A 39 -5.56 8.25 -6.33
C SER A 39 -7.06 8.55 -6.18
N THR A 40 -7.75 7.89 -5.26
CA THR A 40 -9.20 8.00 -5.08
C THR A 40 -9.63 9.03 -4.03
N ALA A 41 -8.73 9.79 -3.43
CA ALA A 41 -9.09 10.78 -2.40
C ALA A 41 -10.03 11.90 -2.92
N HIS A 42 -10.07 12.11 -4.24
CA HIS A 42 -10.96 13.05 -4.91
C HIS A 42 -12.28 12.43 -5.39
N LEU A 43 -12.43 11.11 -5.29
CA LEU A 43 -13.64 10.42 -5.74
C LEU A 43 -14.69 10.35 -4.63
N PRO A 44 -15.98 10.59 -4.96
CA PRO A 44 -17.05 10.37 -4.01
C PRO A 44 -17.16 8.89 -3.64
N HIS A 45 -17.53 8.59 -2.39
CA HIS A 45 -17.71 7.20 -1.95
C HIS A 45 -18.67 6.41 -2.84
N ALA A 46 -19.69 7.04 -3.39
CA ALA A 46 -20.65 6.42 -4.30
C ALA A 46 -20.03 5.90 -5.61
N ALA A 47 -18.86 6.41 -6.02
CA ALA A 47 -18.16 5.92 -7.22
C ALA A 47 -17.34 4.64 -6.94
N MET A 48 -16.96 4.39 -5.68
CA MET A 48 -16.06 3.30 -5.34
C MET A 48 -16.57 1.90 -5.66
N PRO A 49 -17.87 1.56 -5.49
CA PRO A 49 -18.38 0.25 -5.89
C PRO A 49 -18.10 -0.08 -7.36
N HIS A 50 -18.22 0.91 -8.26
CA HIS A 50 -17.89 0.75 -9.68
C HIS A 50 -16.40 0.46 -9.87
N HIS A 51 -15.51 1.21 -9.24
CA HIS A 51 -14.07 1.00 -9.38
C HIS A 51 -13.61 -0.37 -8.85
N TYR A 52 -14.18 -0.83 -7.72
CA TYR A 52 -13.92 -2.18 -7.22
C TYR A 52 -14.46 -3.27 -8.16
N ALA A 53 -15.64 -3.06 -8.77
CA ALA A 53 -16.21 -3.99 -9.73
C ALA A 53 -15.32 -4.12 -10.97
N VAL A 54 -14.89 -2.98 -11.55
CA VAL A 54 -13.95 -2.95 -12.68
C VAL A 54 -12.63 -3.65 -12.34
N ALA A 55 -12.05 -3.39 -11.17
CA ALA A 55 -10.83 -4.06 -10.75
C ALA A 55 -11.02 -5.59 -10.69
N ARG A 56 -12.13 -6.05 -10.11
CA ARG A 56 -12.46 -7.48 -10.04
C ARG A 56 -12.66 -8.09 -11.43
N GLU A 57 -13.34 -7.41 -12.35
CA GLU A 57 -13.53 -7.84 -13.72
C GLU A 57 -12.22 -7.97 -14.49
N GLN A 58 -11.22 -7.17 -14.14
CA GLN A 58 -9.87 -7.26 -14.69
C GLN A 58 -8.99 -8.34 -14.02
N GLY A 59 -9.58 -9.17 -13.16
CA GLY A 59 -8.93 -10.34 -12.58
C GLY A 59 -8.01 -10.06 -11.39
N VAL A 60 -8.10 -8.86 -10.76
CA VAL A 60 -7.31 -8.61 -9.54
C VAL A 60 -7.91 -9.36 -8.34
N ALA A 61 -7.02 -9.83 -7.47
CA ALA A 61 -7.38 -10.66 -6.32
C ALA A 61 -7.97 -9.87 -5.14
N GLY A 62 -7.83 -8.54 -5.15
CA GLY A 62 -8.28 -7.66 -4.08
C GLY A 62 -7.79 -6.24 -4.28
N ALA A 63 -7.82 -5.44 -3.21
CA ALA A 63 -7.35 -4.07 -3.25
C ALA A 63 -6.55 -3.69 -2.00
N ARG A 64 -5.81 -2.58 -2.10
CA ARG A 64 -5.35 -1.78 -0.98
C ARG A 64 -6.00 -0.41 -1.10
N ASP A 65 -6.63 0.06 -0.02
CA ASP A 65 -7.37 1.33 -0.02
C ASP A 65 -7.23 2.04 1.33
N GLY A 66 -7.58 3.33 1.39
CA GLY A 66 -7.39 4.15 2.57
C GLY A 66 -8.68 4.51 3.30
N LEU A 67 -8.60 4.58 4.63
CA LEU A 67 -9.64 5.09 5.52
C LEU A 67 -9.24 6.47 6.04
N SER A 68 -9.44 7.49 5.21
CA SER A 68 -9.13 8.86 5.62
C SER A 68 -10.06 9.33 6.76
N TRP A 69 -9.47 9.97 7.77
CA TRP A 69 -10.21 10.59 8.87
C TRP A 69 -11.14 11.75 8.44
N ARG A 70 -10.98 12.21 7.21
CA ARG A 70 -11.82 13.27 6.61
C ARG A 70 -13.10 12.74 5.99
N HIS A 71 -13.26 11.43 5.95
CA HIS A 71 -14.38 10.76 5.29
C HIS A 71 -15.16 9.86 6.26
N ASP A 72 -16.36 9.47 5.85
CA ASP A 72 -17.13 8.47 6.56
C ASP A 72 -16.50 7.08 6.37
N ILE A 73 -15.88 6.57 7.43
CA ILE A 73 -15.23 5.26 7.46
C ILE A 73 -16.22 4.15 7.10
N GLY A 74 -17.42 4.20 7.67
CA GLY A 74 -18.46 3.20 7.44
C GLY A 74 -18.91 3.19 5.98
N ALA A 75 -19.14 4.36 5.39
CA ALA A 75 -19.48 4.47 3.98
C ALA A 75 -18.39 3.89 3.07
N ARG A 76 -17.10 4.14 3.37
CA ARG A 76 -15.99 3.59 2.58
C ARG A 76 -15.91 2.08 2.68
N VAL A 77 -16.00 1.51 3.87
CA VAL A 77 -15.99 0.07 4.08
C VAL A 77 -17.18 -0.61 3.41
N ASN A 78 -18.36 0.00 3.48
CA ASN A 78 -19.59 -0.54 2.87
C ASN A 78 -19.61 -0.43 1.33
N ALA A 79 -18.78 0.41 0.73
CA ALA A 79 -18.62 0.52 -0.71
C ALA A 79 -17.94 -0.72 -1.33
N VAL A 80 -17.25 -1.53 -0.54
CA VAL A 80 -16.54 -2.73 -1.02
C VAL A 80 -17.56 -3.84 -1.34
N PRO A 81 -17.52 -4.42 -2.55
CA PRO A 81 -18.36 -5.56 -2.91
C PRO A 81 -18.13 -6.76 -1.98
N GLN A 82 -19.18 -7.53 -1.74
CA GLN A 82 -19.07 -8.73 -0.92
C GLN A 82 -18.03 -9.70 -1.48
N GLY A 83 -17.17 -10.20 -0.60
CA GLY A 83 -16.13 -11.16 -0.94
C GLY A 83 -14.93 -10.58 -1.69
N PHE A 84 -14.87 -9.25 -1.89
CA PHE A 84 -13.69 -8.59 -2.45
C PHE A 84 -12.76 -8.15 -1.30
N PRO A 85 -11.57 -8.74 -1.17
CA PRO A 85 -10.69 -8.46 -0.04
C PRO A 85 -10.00 -7.10 -0.17
N VAL A 86 -9.84 -6.39 0.95
CA VAL A 86 -9.14 -5.09 0.98
C VAL A 86 -8.18 -5.04 2.16
N ILE A 87 -6.96 -4.53 1.91
CA ILE A 87 -6.00 -4.11 2.93
C ILE A 87 -6.19 -2.60 3.13
N TRP A 88 -6.38 -2.16 4.36
CA TRP A 88 -6.80 -0.79 4.66
C TRP A 88 -5.68 0.05 5.25
N ASP A 89 -5.31 1.14 4.60
CA ASP A 89 -4.47 2.17 5.20
C ASP A 89 -5.27 3.00 6.18
N LEU A 90 -4.87 3.02 7.44
CA LEU A 90 -5.50 3.87 8.45
C LEU A 90 -4.98 5.31 8.36
N VAL A 91 -3.72 5.47 7.99
CA VAL A 91 -3.11 6.77 7.69
C VAL A 91 -2.26 6.65 6.43
N HIS A 92 -2.70 7.32 5.37
CA HIS A 92 -1.92 7.47 4.15
C HIS A 92 -1.55 8.97 3.98
N PHE A 93 -0.41 9.38 4.56
CA PHE A 93 0.19 10.72 4.61
C PHE A 93 -0.56 11.77 5.45
N ASP A 94 -1.88 11.87 5.38
CA ASP A 94 -2.68 12.85 6.14
C ASP A 94 -3.02 12.30 7.53
N ALA A 95 -2.19 12.64 8.51
CA ALA A 95 -2.36 12.14 9.87
C ALA A 95 -3.59 12.80 10.55
N PRO A 96 -4.48 12.01 11.14
CA PRO A 96 -5.60 12.53 11.90
C PRO A 96 -5.13 13.29 13.15
N PRO A 97 -5.87 14.29 13.62
CA PRO A 97 -5.54 15.02 14.85
C PRO A 97 -5.56 14.12 16.10
N ARG A 98 -6.29 13.02 16.03
CA ARG A 98 -6.40 12.01 17.09
C ARG A 98 -6.15 10.60 16.54
N PRO A 99 -4.90 10.22 16.26
CA PRO A 99 -4.58 8.99 15.54
C PRO A 99 -5.11 7.72 16.22
N VAL A 100 -5.03 7.65 17.53
CA VAL A 100 -5.49 6.48 18.31
C VAL A 100 -7.01 6.32 18.23
N GLN A 101 -7.77 7.39 18.39
CA GLN A 101 -9.24 7.35 18.24
C GLN A 101 -9.65 6.99 16.83
N HIS A 102 -8.94 7.50 15.82
CA HIS A 102 -9.15 7.13 14.43
C HIS A 102 -8.90 5.63 14.21
N ALA A 103 -7.79 5.09 14.71
CA ALA A 103 -7.50 3.66 14.62
C ALA A 103 -8.59 2.79 15.26
N VAL A 104 -9.09 3.18 16.45
CA VAL A 104 -10.19 2.47 17.10
C VAL A 104 -11.45 2.48 16.22
N ALA A 105 -11.84 3.64 15.68
CA ALA A 105 -13.01 3.76 14.82
C ALA A 105 -12.86 2.90 13.54
N CYS A 106 -11.69 2.91 12.91
CA CYS A 106 -11.40 2.06 11.76
C CYS A 106 -11.51 0.57 12.11
N CYS A 107 -10.85 0.13 13.19
CA CYS A 107 -10.87 -1.29 13.61
C CYS A 107 -12.29 -1.78 13.92
N GLN A 108 -13.11 -0.94 14.56
CA GLN A 108 -14.51 -1.27 14.84
C GLN A 108 -15.37 -1.40 13.55
N ALA A 109 -15.07 -0.58 12.53
CA ALA A 109 -15.77 -0.66 11.25
C ALA A 109 -15.33 -1.86 10.40
N LEU A 110 -14.06 -2.27 10.51
CA LEU A 110 -13.49 -3.35 9.70
C LEU A 110 -13.89 -4.75 10.16
N GLY A 111 -14.03 -4.95 11.46
CA GLY A 111 -14.31 -6.28 12.03
C GLY A 111 -13.08 -7.19 12.14
N PRO A 112 -13.28 -8.45 12.58
CA PRO A 112 -12.20 -9.41 12.78
C PRO A 112 -11.59 -9.83 11.44
N ASP A 113 -10.33 -10.22 11.47
CA ASP A 113 -9.57 -10.76 10.34
C ASP A 113 -9.35 -9.81 9.14
N ALA A 114 -9.80 -8.56 9.22
CA ALA A 114 -9.43 -7.55 8.24
C ALA A 114 -7.92 -7.27 8.30
N TRP A 115 -7.35 -6.85 7.17
CA TRP A 115 -5.98 -6.40 7.11
C TRP A 115 -5.90 -4.89 7.14
N ALA A 116 -4.95 -4.35 7.91
CA ALA A 116 -4.73 -2.91 8.03
C ALA A 116 -3.24 -2.56 7.98
N ILE A 117 -2.94 -1.35 7.51
CA ILE A 117 -1.63 -0.70 7.62
C ILE A 117 -1.85 0.53 8.50
N ALA A 118 -1.21 0.56 9.66
CA ALA A 118 -1.43 1.64 10.62
C ALA A 118 -1.00 3.00 10.05
N VAL A 119 0.17 3.06 9.42
CA VAL A 119 0.71 4.25 8.76
C VAL A 119 1.47 3.83 7.51
N ASN A 120 1.15 4.42 6.36
CA ASN A 120 1.93 4.25 5.15
C ASN A 120 3.27 4.96 5.26
N GLU A 121 4.35 4.30 4.86
CA GLU A 121 5.73 4.81 4.77
C GLU A 121 6.20 5.61 6.01
N PRO A 122 6.12 5.07 7.23
CA PRO A 122 6.53 5.81 8.42
C PRO A 122 8.02 6.19 8.39
N SER A 123 8.88 5.48 7.65
CA SER A 123 10.29 5.82 7.46
C SER A 123 10.50 7.10 6.64
N VAL A 124 9.50 7.50 5.84
CA VAL A 124 9.50 8.73 5.02
C VAL A 124 8.74 9.87 5.73
N GLY A 125 8.77 9.91 7.02
CA GLY A 125 7.95 10.75 7.91
C GLY A 125 7.55 12.13 7.41
N ARG A 126 8.37 12.82 6.60
CA ARG A 126 8.01 14.13 6.02
C ARG A 126 6.71 14.10 5.21
N ARG A 127 6.39 12.96 4.57
CA ARG A 127 5.14 12.77 3.84
C ARG A 127 3.96 12.57 4.79
N VAL A 128 4.20 12.09 6.01
CA VAL A 128 3.15 11.89 7.02
C VAL A 128 2.98 13.19 7.81
N SER A 129 2.20 14.11 7.26
CA SER A 129 1.89 15.43 7.87
C SER A 129 3.14 16.17 8.39
N GLY A 130 4.26 16.10 7.66
CA GLY A 130 5.51 16.76 8.04
C GLY A 130 6.22 16.17 9.26
N MET A 131 5.87 14.98 9.71
CA MET A 131 6.50 14.34 10.87
C MET A 131 7.92 13.90 10.59
N THR A 132 8.70 13.71 11.66
CA THR A 132 9.96 12.94 11.56
C THR A 132 9.63 11.44 11.44
N PRO A 133 10.53 10.64 10.82
CA PRO A 133 10.35 9.18 10.76
C PRO A 133 10.08 8.53 12.14
N GLY A 134 10.77 9.00 13.17
CA GLY A 134 10.57 8.52 14.55
C GLY A 134 9.13 8.78 15.03
N ARG A 135 8.61 10.00 14.85
CA ARG A 135 7.23 10.34 15.28
C ARG A 135 6.17 9.58 14.49
N ALA A 136 6.36 9.39 13.17
CA ALA A 136 5.45 8.60 12.36
C ALA A 136 5.45 7.13 12.80
N THR A 137 6.62 6.55 13.08
CA THR A 137 6.74 5.18 13.62
C THR A 137 6.10 5.08 15.01
N ASP A 138 6.30 6.05 15.91
CA ASP A 138 5.69 6.07 17.24
C ASP A 138 4.15 6.16 17.15
N MET A 139 3.64 6.91 16.17
CA MET A 139 2.20 6.97 15.90
C MET A 139 1.66 5.60 15.49
N ALA A 140 2.30 4.93 14.54
CA ALA A 140 1.92 3.58 14.10
C ALA A 140 1.93 2.58 15.27
N LEU A 141 2.98 2.58 16.08
CA LEU A 141 3.10 1.73 17.27
C LEU A 141 1.92 1.94 18.24
N ARG A 142 1.59 3.19 18.56
CA ARG A 142 0.45 3.51 19.45
C ARG A 142 -0.88 3.08 18.87
N MET A 143 -1.09 3.25 17.57
CA MET A 143 -2.31 2.81 16.88
C MET A 143 -2.45 1.30 16.95
N MET A 144 -1.41 0.54 16.61
CA MET A 144 -1.42 -0.92 16.65
C MET A 144 -1.58 -1.45 18.08
N ALA A 145 -0.87 -0.90 19.08
CA ALA A 145 -0.97 -1.31 20.46
C ALA A 145 -2.39 -1.09 21.02
N THR A 146 -3.02 0.03 20.67
CA THR A 146 -4.41 0.29 21.08
C THR A 146 -5.39 -0.66 20.38
N ALA A 147 -5.21 -0.91 19.08
CA ALA A 147 -6.03 -1.87 18.36
C ALA A 147 -5.90 -3.29 18.93
N ALA A 148 -4.71 -3.68 19.40
CA ALA A 148 -4.47 -4.98 20.04
C ALA A 148 -5.28 -5.18 21.32
N CYS A 149 -5.72 -4.10 21.98
CA CYS A 149 -6.58 -4.16 23.17
C CYS A 149 -8.08 -4.27 22.85
N LEU A 150 -8.48 -4.18 21.59
CA LEU A 150 -9.89 -4.31 21.19
C LEU A 150 -10.31 -5.79 21.19
N PRO A 151 -11.59 -6.09 21.50
CA PRO A 151 -12.12 -7.45 21.42
C PRO A 151 -12.00 -8.07 20.04
N VAL A 152 -12.02 -7.22 19.03
CA VAL A 152 -11.87 -7.56 17.62
C VAL A 152 -10.81 -6.64 17.04
N ARG A 153 -9.71 -7.21 16.53
CA ARG A 153 -8.64 -6.44 15.93
C ARG A 153 -8.35 -6.90 14.50
N PRO A 154 -7.97 -6.00 13.59
CA PRO A 154 -7.42 -6.40 12.31
C PRO A 154 -6.02 -7.02 12.49
N ARG A 155 -5.57 -7.74 11.47
CA ARG A 155 -4.16 -8.09 11.27
C ARG A 155 -3.43 -6.90 10.71
N PHE A 156 -2.19 -6.68 11.13
CA PHE A 156 -1.42 -5.54 10.66
C PHE A 156 -0.31 -5.93 9.69
N ALA A 157 -0.27 -5.23 8.55
CA ALA A 157 0.89 -5.19 7.68
C ALA A 157 1.68 -3.89 7.92
N THR A 158 2.99 -3.94 7.67
CA THR A 158 3.78 -2.71 7.48
C THR A 158 3.75 -2.28 6.01
N CYS A 159 4.20 -1.07 5.72
CA CYS A 159 4.38 -0.56 4.38
C CYS A 159 5.48 0.50 4.40
N ASP A 160 6.66 0.14 3.91
CA ASP A 160 7.81 1.04 3.85
C ASP A 160 8.58 0.88 2.53
N PRO A 161 9.29 1.93 2.07
CA PRO A 161 10.12 1.84 0.88
C PRO A 161 11.43 1.10 1.18
N PHE A 162 11.66 0.04 0.41
CA PHE A 162 12.92 -0.70 0.43
C PHE A 162 13.58 -0.62 -0.95
N HIS A 163 14.51 0.31 -1.12
CA HIS A 163 15.19 0.51 -2.42
C HIS A 163 16.66 0.15 -2.40
N HIS A 164 17.21 -0.13 -1.22
CA HIS A 164 18.59 -0.58 -1.01
C HIS A 164 18.66 -1.42 0.27
N LEU A 165 19.81 -2.06 0.49
CA LEU A 165 20.02 -2.96 1.65
C LEU A 165 20.81 -2.30 2.81
N HIS A 166 20.97 -0.98 2.78
CA HIS A 166 21.61 -0.29 3.90
C HIS A 166 20.73 -0.38 5.17
N PRO A 167 21.30 -0.63 6.36
CA PRO A 167 20.54 -0.86 7.59
C PRO A 167 19.53 0.23 7.96
N SER A 168 19.73 1.46 7.48
CA SER A 168 18.82 2.58 7.78
C SER A 168 17.40 2.40 7.26
N VAL A 169 17.20 1.66 6.15
CA VAL A 169 15.86 1.46 5.57
C VAL A 169 14.99 0.55 6.42
N PHE A 170 15.61 -0.31 7.23
CA PHE A 170 14.91 -1.27 8.07
C PHE A 170 14.46 -0.68 9.41
N LYS A 171 14.98 0.48 9.83
CA LYS A 171 14.80 1.02 11.20
C LYS A 171 13.34 1.18 11.63
N ALA A 172 12.47 1.68 10.78
CA ALA A 172 11.06 1.86 11.10
C ALA A 172 10.37 0.49 11.22
N THR A 173 10.53 -0.34 10.20
CA THR A 173 9.95 -1.69 10.16
C THR A 173 10.49 -2.59 11.28
N ASP A 174 11.78 -2.49 11.63
CA ASP A 174 12.36 -3.20 12.78
C ASP A 174 11.60 -2.89 14.08
N ARG A 175 11.32 -1.62 14.34
CA ARG A 175 10.58 -1.19 15.53
C ARG A 175 9.13 -1.67 15.50
N LEU A 176 8.49 -1.62 14.33
CA LEU A 176 7.12 -2.08 14.17
C LEU A 176 7.02 -3.59 14.40
N VAL A 177 7.90 -4.38 13.79
CA VAL A 177 7.91 -5.84 13.95
C VAL A 177 8.28 -6.25 15.38
N ALA A 178 9.24 -5.57 16.00
CA ALA A 178 9.62 -5.81 17.39
C ALA A 178 8.48 -5.56 18.41
N SER A 179 7.43 -4.83 18.02
CA SER A 179 6.25 -4.64 18.87
C SER A 179 5.38 -5.90 19.03
N GLY A 180 5.57 -6.92 18.17
CA GLY A 180 4.76 -8.14 18.16
C GLY A 180 3.33 -7.97 17.60
N HIS A 181 3.03 -6.82 16.98
CA HIS A 181 1.70 -6.53 16.42
C HIS A 181 1.64 -6.65 14.89
N VAL A 182 2.75 -6.92 14.23
CA VAL A 182 2.85 -7.01 12.77
C VAL A 182 2.71 -8.48 12.34
N ASP A 183 1.82 -8.73 11.39
CA ASP A 183 1.52 -10.05 10.85
C ASP A 183 2.08 -10.24 9.42
N MET A 184 2.45 -9.15 8.71
CA MET A 184 3.02 -9.18 7.35
C MET A 184 3.90 -7.94 7.10
N VAL A 185 4.94 -8.10 6.29
CA VAL A 185 5.81 -6.99 5.89
C VAL A 185 5.51 -6.57 4.45
N GLY A 186 5.13 -5.31 4.28
CA GLY A 186 4.90 -4.69 2.98
C GLY A 186 6.13 -3.91 2.49
N VAL A 187 6.48 -4.15 1.23
CA VAL A 187 7.58 -3.53 0.50
C VAL A 187 7.04 -2.57 -0.54
N ASN A 188 7.37 -1.27 -0.44
CA ASN A 188 7.16 -0.32 -1.53
C ASN A 188 8.40 -0.30 -2.41
N TYR A 189 8.23 -0.60 -3.71
CA TYR A 189 9.34 -0.70 -4.65
C TYR A 189 9.02 0.00 -5.97
N TYR A 190 9.69 1.10 -6.21
CA TYR A 190 9.49 1.91 -7.40
C TYR A 190 10.77 2.04 -8.26
N PRO A 191 10.66 2.05 -9.59
CA PRO A 191 11.79 2.03 -10.51
C PRO A 191 12.74 3.22 -10.34
N HIS A 192 12.21 4.39 -10.00
CA HIS A 192 12.99 5.62 -9.88
C HIS A 192 13.84 5.69 -8.59
N HIS A 193 13.54 4.90 -7.60
CA HIS A 193 14.28 4.81 -6.34
C HIS A 193 15.09 3.52 -6.22
N ALA A 194 14.81 2.51 -7.02
CA ALA A 194 15.42 1.19 -6.91
C ALA A 194 16.96 1.24 -7.04
N ALA A 195 17.69 1.01 -5.97
CA ALA A 195 19.15 0.91 -5.95
C ALA A 195 19.64 -0.55 -5.93
N GLU A 196 18.79 -1.48 -5.51
CA GLU A 196 19.00 -2.92 -5.52
C GLU A 196 17.92 -3.62 -6.33
N PRO A 197 18.20 -4.79 -6.96
CA PRO A 197 17.19 -5.64 -7.56
C PRO A 197 16.15 -6.10 -6.53
N LEU A 198 14.89 -6.19 -6.95
CA LEU A 198 13.79 -6.53 -6.05
C LEU A 198 13.96 -7.92 -5.41
N HIS A 199 14.44 -8.92 -6.17
CA HIS A 199 14.66 -10.28 -5.64
C HIS A 199 15.62 -10.31 -4.44
N ARG A 200 16.65 -9.42 -4.42
CA ARG A 200 17.57 -9.32 -3.28
C ARG A 200 16.90 -8.65 -2.08
N ILE A 201 16.09 -7.64 -2.31
CA ILE A 201 15.32 -6.97 -1.27
C ILE A 201 14.34 -7.95 -0.63
N LEU A 202 13.58 -8.69 -1.44
CA LEU A 202 12.60 -9.68 -0.94
C LEU A 202 13.26 -10.75 -0.07
N ARG A 203 14.40 -11.29 -0.50
CA ARG A 203 15.18 -12.25 0.31
C ARG A 203 15.63 -11.63 1.64
N ALA A 204 16.21 -10.43 1.60
CA ALA A 204 16.68 -9.75 2.80
C ALA A 204 15.54 -9.46 3.79
N VAL A 205 14.37 -9.04 3.30
CA VAL A 205 13.17 -8.79 4.12
C VAL A 205 12.65 -10.10 4.72
N ALA A 206 12.49 -11.15 3.91
CA ALA A 206 12.00 -12.45 4.35
C ALA A 206 12.95 -13.07 5.40
N ASP A 207 14.26 -13.03 5.16
CA ASP A 207 15.27 -13.56 6.09
C ASP A 207 15.31 -12.81 7.40
N ARG A 208 15.14 -11.47 7.35
CA ARG A 208 15.20 -10.62 8.52
C ARG A 208 14.01 -10.79 9.45
N TYR A 209 12.79 -10.81 8.87
CA TYR A 209 11.57 -10.72 9.68
C TYR A 209 10.87 -12.05 9.90
N ARG A 210 11.08 -13.03 9.03
CA ARG A 210 10.41 -14.36 9.10
C ARG A 210 8.89 -14.26 9.13
N LEU A 211 8.34 -13.22 8.53
CA LEU A 211 6.91 -12.97 8.35
C LEU A 211 6.55 -13.08 6.86
N PRO A 212 5.27 -13.29 6.53
CA PRO A 212 4.79 -13.14 5.16
C PRO A 212 5.20 -11.78 4.57
N VAL A 213 5.52 -11.76 3.27
CA VAL A 213 5.94 -10.56 2.55
C VAL A 213 4.95 -10.24 1.45
N MET A 214 4.65 -8.98 1.24
CA MET A 214 3.91 -8.48 0.07
C MET A 214 4.65 -7.32 -0.58
N ILE A 215 4.41 -7.08 -1.85
CA ILE A 215 4.73 -5.79 -2.47
C ILE A 215 3.52 -4.89 -2.26
N ALA A 216 3.64 -3.97 -1.30
CA ALA A 216 2.54 -3.11 -0.87
C ALA A 216 2.32 -1.95 -1.84
N GLU A 217 3.36 -1.54 -2.57
CA GLU A 217 3.24 -0.58 -3.66
C GLU A 217 4.30 -0.86 -4.74
N THR A 218 3.87 -0.84 -5.99
CA THR A 218 4.72 -0.69 -7.17
C THR A 218 3.92 -0.11 -8.31
N GLY A 219 4.58 0.56 -9.24
CA GLY A 219 3.95 1.13 -10.40
C GLY A 219 4.97 1.73 -11.36
N TRP A 220 4.53 2.11 -12.53
CA TRP A 220 5.32 2.72 -13.57
C TRP A 220 4.68 4.01 -14.06
N HIS A 221 5.51 4.98 -14.33
CA HIS A 221 5.10 6.26 -14.92
C HIS A 221 5.82 6.45 -16.24
N ASP A 222 5.07 6.50 -17.35
CA ASP A 222 5.64 6.51 -18.71
C ASP A 222 6.54 7.74 -19.00
N GLY A 223 6.28 8.87 -18.32
CA GLY A 223 7.10 10.09 -18.42
C GLY A 223 8.34 10.14 -17.51
N LEU A 224 8.58 9.13 -16.69
CA LEU A 224 9.63 9.19 -15.66
C LEU A 224 11.01 8.80 -16.21
N ARG A 225 11.75 9.79 -16.75
CA ARG A 225 13.08 9.59 -17.35
C ARG A 225 14.09 8.85 -16.46
N ALA A 226 14.01 9.02 -15.14
CA ALA A 226 14.88 8.32 -14.20
C ALA A 226 14.65 6.81 -14.21
N ALA A 227 13.38 6.38 -14.30
CA ALA A 227 13.01 4.98 -14.40
C ALA A 227 13.53 4.36 -15.72
N HIS A 228 13.29 5.03 -16.85
CA HIS A 228 13.77 4.56 -18.17
C HIS A 228 15.30 4.43 -18.24
N ARG A 229 16.05 5.35 -17.64
CA ARG A 229 17.52 5.23 -17.59
C ARG A 229 17.99 4.02 -16.80
N ARG A 230 17.26 3.66 -15.73
CA ARG A 230 17.64 2.54 -14.87
C ARG A 230 17.20 1.20 -15.42
N PHE A 231 16.04 1.17 -16.04
CA PHE A 231 15.42 -0.01 -16.64
C PHE A 231 15.18 0.21 -18.14
N PRO A 232 16.25 0.27 -18.97
CA PRO A 232 16.13 0.61 -20.39
C PRO A 232 15.37 -0.44 -21.20
N HIS A 233 15.21 -1.64 -20.67
CA HIS A 233 14.42 -2.73 -21.26
C HIS A 233 12.92 -2.62 -20.98
N VAL A 234 12.52 -1.77 -20.04
CA VAL A 234 11.11 -1.54 -19.66
C VAL A 234 10.59 -0.37 -20.49
N ARG A 235 9.66 -0.62 -21.38
CA ARG A 235 9.09 0.36 -22.31
C ARG A 235 7.82 1.01 -21.75
N ASP A 236 7.05 0.22 -21.00
CA ASP A 236 5.74 0.60 -20.50
C ASP A 236 5.39 -0.10 -19.18
N ARG A 237 4.18 0.12 -18.71
CA ARG A 237 3.63 -0.43 -17.48
C ARG A 237 3.51 -1.96 -17.49
N TRP A 238 3.26 -2.58 -18.66
CA TRP A 238 3.21 -4.04 -18.79
C TRP A 238 4.59 -4.66 -18.67
N ASP A 239 5.59 -4.07 -19.30
CA ASP A 239 6.98 -4.51 -19.18
C ASP A 239 7.46 -4.41 -17.72
N TRP A 240 7.03 -3.32 -17.00
CA TRP A 240 7.36 -3.18 -15.57
C TRP A 240 6.68 -4.26 -14.72
N LEU A 241 5.39 -4.51 -14.95
CA LEU A 241 4.68 -5.57 -14.23
C LEU A 241 5.33 -6.94 -14.46
N ALA A 242 5.67 -7.25 -15.70
CA ALA A 242 6.36 -8.49 -16.04
C ALA A 242 7.75 -8.58 -15.38
N HIS A 243 8.50 -7.46 -15.36
CA HIS A 243 9.78 -7.38 -14.65
C HIS A 243 9.63 -7.66 -13.15
N VAL A 244 8.68 -7.03 -12.49
CA VAL A 244 8.44 -7.23 -11.05
C VAL A 244 8.03 -8.67 -10.75
N GLN A 245 7.16 -9.27 -11.56
CA GLN A 245 6.76 -10.69 -11.38
C GLN A 245 7.96 -11.64 -11.59
N ALA A 246 8.82 -11.38 -12.57
CA ALA A 246 10.04 -12.15 -12.77
C ALA A 246 11.01 -12.04 -11.58
N GLU A 247 11.16 -10.84 -11.01
CA GLU A 247 11.97 -10.61 -9.81
C GLU A 247 11.39 -11.32 -8.57
N ILE A 248 10.05 -11.37 -8.43
CA ILE A 248 9.38 -12.16 -7.39
C ILE A 248 9.73 -13.64 -7.55
N ALA A 249 9.53 -14.21 -8.74
CA ALA A 249 9.85 -15.60 -9.01
C ALA A 249 11.33 -15.91 -8.75
N LEU A 250 12.25 -15.03 -9.20
CA LEU A 250 13.69 -15.15 -8.97
C LEU A 250 14.06 -15.10 -7.49
N SER A 251 13.27 -14.41 -6.66
CA SER A 251 13.53 -14.32 -5.22
C SER A 251 13.37 -15.65 -4.51
N GLY A 252 12.50 -16.53 -4.98
CA GLY A 252 12.07 -17.73 -4.28
C GLY A 252 11.28 -17.47 -3.00
N VAL A 253 10.94 -16.20 -2.70
CA VAL A 253 10.13 -15.80 -1.55
C VAL A 253 8.66 -15.88 -1.92
N PRO A 254 7.81 -16.55 -1.15
CA PRO A 254 6.37 -16.53 -1.37
C PRO A 254 5.82 -15.14 -1.07
N VAL A 255 5.46 -14.39 -2.12
CA VAL A 255 4.92 -13.03 -2.01
C VAL A 255 3.39 -13.11 -1.98
N ALA A 256 2.78 -12.62 -0.90
CA ALA A 256 1.35 -12.72 -0.64
C ALA A 256 0.48 -11.86 -1.58
N GLY A 257 1.05 -10.83 -2.19
CA GLY A 257 0.35 -9.98 -3.14
C GLY A 257 1.25 -8.89 -3.71
N LEU A 258 0.87 -8.36 -4.86
CA LEU A 258 1.50 -7.24 -5.54
C LEU A 258 0.44 -6.16 -5.75
N CYS A 259 0.55 -5.05 -5.02
CA CYS A 259 -0.34 -3.90 -5.18
C CYS A 259 0.19 -2.98 -6.27
N TRP A 260 -0.55 -2.87 -7.37
CA TRP A 260 -0.29 -1.87 -8.40
C TRP A 260 -0.84 -0.52 -7.94
N TYR A 261 0.03 0.43 -7.71
CA TYR A 261 -0.32 1.76 -7.25
C TYR A 261 0.25 2.85 -8.16
N PRO A 262 -0.57 3.84 -8.53
CA PRO A 262 -2.02 3.91 -8.31
C PRO A 262 -2.80 3.08 -9.34
N TRP A 263 -4.02 2.66 -8.95
CA TRP A 263 -4.93 1.97 -9.87
C TRP A 263 -5.48 2.89 -10.97
N LEU A 264 -5.73 4.15 -10.63
CA LEU A 264 -6.17 5.20 -11.54
C LEU A 264 -5.04 6.19 -11.81
N ASP A 265 -5.05 6.81 -12.99
CA ASP A 265 -4.16 7.94 -13.27
C ASP A 265 -4.36 9.04 -12.24
N MET A 266 -3.27 9.62 -11.77
CA MET A 266 -3.29 10.60 -10.68
C MET A 266 -2.71 11.95 -11.11
N PRO A 267 -3.01 13.06 -10.38
CA PRO A 267 -2.35 14.35 -10.63
C PRO A 267 -0.83 14.22 -10.56
N ALA A 268 -0.13 14.87 -11.45
CA ALA A 268 1.33 14.91 -11.43
C ALA A 268 1.84 15.67 -10.20
N TRP A 269 2.79 15.10 -9.47
CA TRP A 269 3.34 15.72 -8.26
C TRP A 269 4.27 16.91 -8.56
N ASP A 270 4.84 16.95 -9.75
CA ASP A 270 5.70 18.01 -10.24
C ASP A 270 4.94 19.16 -10.90
N ASP A 271 3.73 18.89 -11.42
CA ASP A 271 2.81 19.89 -11.97
C ASP A 271 1.34 19.54 -11.69
N PRO A 272 0.89 19.64 -10.43
CA PRO A 272 -0.46 19.21 -10.04
C PRO A 272 -1.59 20.00 -10.67
N ALA A 273 -1.31 21.23 -11.11
CA ALA A 273 -2.33 22.12 -11.66
C ALA A 273 -2.69 21.77 -13.11
N HIS A 274 -1.75 21.21 -13.87
CA HIS A 274 -1.89 21.06 -15.33
C HIS A 274 -1.60 19.65 -15.82
N GLY A 275 -1.00 18.79 -14.98
CA GLY A 275 -0.55 17.46 -15.36
C GLY A 275 -1.28 16.31 -14.69
N ARG A 276 -1.41 15.21 -15.41
CA ARG A 276 -1.70 13.89 -14.85
C ARG A 276 -0.60 12.92 -15.24
N TRP A 277 -0.24 12.09 -14.30
CA TRP A 277 0.67 10.99 -14.57
C TRP A 277 -0.12 9.80 -15.13
N PRO A 278 0.22 9.32 -16.35
CA PRO A 278 -0.34 8.11 -16.89
C PRO A 278 0.31 6.89 -16.22
N CYS A 279 -0.07 6.64 -14.98
CA CYS A 279 0.53 5.63 -14.13
C CYS A 279 -0.47 4.57 -13.64
N GLY A 280 -1.77 4.75 -13.93
CA GLY A 280 -2.81 3.82 -13.57
C GLY A 280 -2.61 2.41 -14.15
N TRP A 281 -3.46 1.49 -13.74
CA TRP A 281 -3.40 0.11 -14.22
C TRP A 281 -3.38 0.02 -15.76
N PRO A 282 -2.47 -0.76 -16.36
CA PRO A 282 -2.32 -0.81 -17.82
C PRO A 282 -3.45 -1.51 -18.56
N GLY A 283 -4.38 -2.19 -17.86
CA GLY A 283 -5.58 -2.75 -18.44
C GLY A 283 -6.57 -1.67 -18.92
N ARG A 284 -7.72 -2.07 -19.45
CA ARG A 284 -8.73 -1.11 -19.90
C ARG A 284 -9.21 -0.28 -18.70
N GLN A 285 -8.89 1.00 -18.72
CA GLN A 285 -9.58 1.98 -17.89
C GLN A 285 -10.95 2.20 -18.53
N ALA A 286 -11.99 1.94 -17.76
CA ALA A 286 -13.36 2.19 -18.19
C ALA A 286 -13.67 3.70 -18.14
#